data_243bb58377e62bf75ad6b3efc2f1b36e
#
_entry.id   243bb58377e62bf75ad6b3efc2f1b36e
#
_cell.length_a   1.000
_cell.length_b   1.000
_cell.length_c   1.000
_cell.angle_alpha   90.00
_cell.angle_beta   90.00
_cell.angle_gamma   90.00
#
_symmetry.space_group_name_H-M   'P 1'
#
loop_
_entity.id
_entity.type
_entity.pdbx_description
1 polymer ?
#
loop_
_entity_poly.entity_id
_entity_poly.type
_entity_poly.pdbx_seq_one_letter_code
_entity_poly.pdbx_strand_id
1 'polypeptide(L)'
;MTNETQGKPAEAPLRHPVRIRWWIFAFMLAFSTLSYIQRLGVQDLAATIMPALHLNQVQIGWLATAFTAAYALAQFPGGILSQQVGARWTLVIVGVLGVVATVSFPAATMVLAGTALFVALLLAQILLGVSQGPLNPAVSAILESWLPEKRWAMANGLGSAVSNLGGMVTPLLVVLLSGSFGWQGALFWIAVPVALLTVAWAGYGRSRPREHPAVTPEELAELGSSATETTRPVTMQRLRKLLGDRNVLLLTLSYLCMNFAFYLLSFWSFLYLVQVREFSGIQAGMVGAVPWIGAGLGAAVGGFSSDWLAGRIGVRWGYRLVPLLALPVAGFMLLVAIEVSIPSAAVLALAVAFFMIELTEGAYWA
;
A
#
# COMPACT_ATOMS: atom_id res chain seq x y z
N MET A 1 54.23 -39.39 -34.89
CA MET A 1 52.78 -39.29 -34.77
C MET A 1 52.46 -39.21 -33.30
N THR A 2 52.44 -38.03 -32.74
CA THR A 2 52.08 -37.73 -31.33
C THR A 2 50.74 -36.96 -31.32
N ASN A 3 49.71 -37.66 -30.83
CA ASN A 3 48.35 -37.17 -30.77
C ASN A 3 48.16 -36.39 -29.43
N GLU A 4 48.26 -35.09 -29.48
CA GLU A 4 47.94 -34.24 -28.37
C GLU A 4 46.41 -34.10 -28.28
N THR A 5 45.78 -34.82 -27.35
CA THR A 5 44.40 -34.61 -26.91
C THR A 5 44.37 -33.35 -26.06
N GLN A 6 44.02 -32.22 -26.69
CA GLN A 6 43.65 -31.00 -25.96
C GLN A 6 42.41 -31.27 -25.10
N GLY A 7 42.61 -31.36 -23.78
CA GLY A 7 41.54 -31.41 -22.79
C GLY A 7 40.71 -30.13 -22.85
N LYS A 8 39.39 -30.26 -23.15
CA LYS A 8 38.42 -29.19 -22.97
C LYS A 8 38.50 -28.67 -21.53
N PRO A 9 38.59 -27.35 -21.30
CA PRO A 9 38.49 -26.81 -19.95
C PRO A 9 37.11 -27.19 -19.37
N ALA A 10 37.13 -27.72 -18.15
CA ALA A 10 35.91 -28.02 -17.39
C ALA A 10 35.05 -26.77 -17.27
N GLU A 11 33.88 -26.77 -17.89
CA GLU A 11 32.87 -25.72 -17.70
C GLU A 11 32.55 -25.67 -16.20
N ALA A 12 32.93 -24.57 -15.56
CA ALA A 12 32.52 -24.28 -14.18
C ALA A 12 30.99 -24.34 -14.12
N PRO A 13 30.40 -24.93 -13.06
CA PRO A 13 28.94 -25.01 -12.94
C PRO A 13 28.35 -23.60 -13.04
N LEU A 14 27.48 -23.41 -14.03
CA LEU A 14 26.70 -22.19 -14.22
C LEU A 14 25.90 -21.96 -12.94
N ARG A 15 26.46 -21.21 -11.99
CA ARG A 15 25.69 -20.60 -10.91
C ARG A 15 24.73 -19.67 -11.63
N HIS A 16 23.44 -20.03 -11.68
CA HIS A 16 22.41 -19.12 -12.15
C HIS A 16 22.52 -17.84 -11.31
N PRO A 17 22.89 -16.70 -11.89
CA PRO A 17 23.08 -15.49 -11.13
C PRO A 17 21.76 -15.17 -10.47
N VAL A 18 21.79 -14.97 -9.14
CA VAL A 18 20.63 -14.50 -8.41
C VAL A 18 20.30 -13.13 -9.01
N ARG A 19 19.20 -13.06 -9.73
CA ARG A 19 18.81 -11.83 -10.45
C ARG A 19 18.46 -10.76 -9.43
N ILE A 20 19.30 -9.74 -9.33
CA ILE A 20 19.20 -8.64 -8.35
C ILE A 20 17.83 -7.95 -8.41
N ARG A 21 17.24 -7.85 -9.60
CA ARG A 21 15.90 -7.28 -9.81
C ARG A 21 14.81 -7.87 -8.89
N TRP A 22 14.90 -9.16 -8.56
CA TRP A 22 13.90 -9.81 -7.71
C TRP A 22 14.05 -9.42 -6.24
N TRP A 23 15.27 -9.18 -5.77
CA TRP A 23 15.51 -8.63 -4.46
C TRP A 23 15.00 -7.19 -4.34
N ILE A 24 15.26 -6.35 -5.36
CA ILE A 24 14.71 -4.99 -5.43
C ILE A 24 13.19 -5.04 -5.42
N PHE A 25 12.58 -5.95 -6.19
CA PHE A 25 11.14 -6.14 -6.19
C PHE A 25 10.60 -6.57 -4.82
N ALA A 26 11.27 -7.51 -4.12
CA ALA A 26 10.91 -7.91 -2.77
C ALA A 26 10.96 -6.74 -1.77
N PHE A 27 11.96 -5.84 -1.88
CA PHE A 27 11.98 -4.61 -1.10
C PHE A 27 10.76 -3.72 -1.35
N MET A 28 10.33 -3.57 -2.60
CA MET A 28 9.14 -2.78 -2.95
C MET A 28 7.88 -3.38 -2.33
N LEU A 29 7.71 -4.69 -2.42
CA LEU A 29 6.60 -5.39 -1.78
C LEU A 29 6.62 -5.22 -0.26
N ALA A 30 7.80 -5.33 0.38
CA ALA A 30 7.96 -5.14 1.81
C ALA A 30 7.61 -3.70 2.24
N PHE A 31 8.07 -2.67 1.51
CA PHE A 31 7.69 -1.27 1.76
C PHE A 31 6.18 -1.08 1.67
N SER A 32 5.53 -1.62 0.64
CA SER A 32 4.08 -1.54 0.48
C SER A 32 3.34 -2.19 1.64
N THR A 33 3.71 -3.42 2.03
CA THR A 33 3.10 -4.13 3.17
C THR A 33 3.26 -3.37 4.48
N LEU A 34 4.50 -2.97 4.81
CA LEU A 34 4.78 -2.30 6.08
C LEU A 34 4.14 -0.92 6.17
N SER A 35 4.01 -0.20 5.06
CA SER A 35 3.29 1.06 5.02
C SER A 35 1.79 0.89 5.33
N TYR A 36 1.17 -0.20 4.86
CA TYR A 36 -0.22 -0.52 5.22
C TYR A 36 -0.36 -0.86 6.71
N ILE A 37 0.58 -1.62 7.28
CA ILE A 37 0.59 -1.91 8.72
C ILE A 37 0.72 -0.62 9.55
N GLN A 38 1.60 0.31 9.17
CA GLN A 38 1.71 1.61 9.84
C GLN A 38 0.43 2.44 9.73
N ARG A 39 -0.18 2.47 8.53
CA ARG A 39 -1.40 3.23 8.22
C ARG A 39 -2.58 2.79 9.06
N LEU A 40 -2.77 1.48 9.20
CA LEU A 40 -3.91 0.90 9.90
C LEU A 40 -3.66 0.76 11.42
N GLY A 41 -2.41 0.73 11.85
CA GLY A 41 -2.04 0.45 13.24
C GLY A 41 -2.76 1.33 14.26
N VAL A 42 -2.86 2.64 14.04
CA VAL A 42 -3.58 3.55 14.94
C VAL A 42 -5.09 3.33 14.88
N GLN A 43 -5.63 3.04 13.69
CA GLN A 43 -7.07 2.86 13.50
C GLN A 43 -7.56 1.55 14.13
N ASP A 44 -6.79 0.48 13.96
CA ASP A 44 -7.12 -0.83 14.57
C ASP A 44 -6.90 -0.83 16.09
N LEU A 45 -6.03 0.05 16.61
CA LEU A 45 -5.88 0.30 18.04
C LEU A 45 -6.93 1.26 18.61
N ALA A 46 -7.80 1.87 17.79
CA ALA A 46 -8.75 2.89 18.24
C ALA A 46 -9.62 2.43 19.41
N ALA A 47 -10.09 1.16 19.41
CA ALA A 47 -10.88 0.59 20.50
C ALA A 47 -10.14 0.63 21.86
N THR A 48 -8.82 0.55 21.87
CA THR A 48 -7.97 0.60 23.07
C THR A 48 -7.51 2.03 23.38
N ILE A 49 -7.19 2.82 22.34
CA ILE A 49 -6.68 4.20 22.48
C ILE A 49 -7.77 5.13 22.99
N MET A 50 -9.03 4.99 22.51
CA MET A 50 -10.15 5.86 22.88
C MET A 50 -10.36 5.93 24.40
N PRO A 51 -10.56 4.82 25.13
CA PRO A 51 -10.72 4.88 26.57
C PRO A 51 -9.44 5.30 27.30
N ALA A 52 -8.25 4.88 26.81
CA ALA A 52 -6.97 5.19 27.45
C ALA A 52 -6.61 6.68 27.40
N LEU A 53 -7.00 7.39 26.34
CA LEU A 53 -6.69 8.80 26.14
C LEU A 53 -7.93 9.71 26.25
N HIS A 54 -9.08 9.17 26.66
CA HIS A 54 -10.39 9.87 26.73
C HIS A 54 -10.78 10.53 25.38
N LEU A 55 -10.46 9.87 24.27
CA LEU A 55 -10.82 10.35 22.94
C LEU A 55 -12.20 9.82 22.52
N ASN A 56 -12.96 10.66 21.81
CA ASN A 56 -14.22 10.26 21.20
C ASN A 56 -14.04 9.82 19.73
N GLN A 57 -15.09 9.26 19.14
CA GLN A 57 -15.09 8.80 17.75
C GLN A 57 -14.78 9.92 16.74
N VAL A 58 -15.24 11.15 16.99
CA VAL A 58 -14.98 12.31 16.14
C VAL A 58 -13.47 12.64 16.13
N GLN A 59 -12.82 12.57 17.29
CA GLN A 59 -11.37 12.80 17.39
C GLN A 59 -10.56 11.72 16.66
N ILE A 60 -10.95 10.45 16.75
CA ILE A 60 -10.36 9.38 15.93
C ILE A 60 -10.58 9.64 14.44
N GLY A 61 -11.79 10.11 14.06
CA GLY A 61 -12.06 10.51 12.68
C GLY A 61 -11.15 11.65 12.20
N TRP A 62 -10.85 12.64 13.06
CA TRP A 62 -9.87 13.68 12.74
C TRP A 62 -8.45 13.15 12.54
N LEU A 63 -8.01 12.16 13.32
CA LEU A 63 -6.72 11.50 13.14
C LEU A 63 -6.65 10.79 11.77
N ALA A 64 -7.70 10.04 11.40
CA ALA A 64 -7.80 9.39 10.10
C ALA A 64 -7.82 10.41 8.94
N THR A 65 -8.59 11.49 9.09
CA THR A 65 -8.67 12.57 8.10
C THR A 65 -7.35 13.30 7.94
N ALA A 66 -6.65 13.60 9.04
CA ALA A 66 -5.34 14.25 9.02
C ALA A 66 -4.30 13.42 8.24
N PHE A 67 -4.26 12.11 8.48
CA PHE A 67 -3.42 11.19 7.71
C PHE A 67 -3.81 11.21 6.22
N THR A 68 -5.08 10.96 5.89
CA THR A 68 -5.53 10.80 4.50
C THR A 68 -5.36 12.08 3.69
N ALA A 69 -5.68 13.24 4.27
CA ALA A 69 -5.49 14.54 3.61
C ALA A 69 -4.01 14.82 3.36
N ALA A 70 -3.15 14.61 4.35
CA ALA A 70 -1.71 14.81 4.22
C ALA A 70 -1.10 13.84 3.18
N TYR A 71 -1.52 12.57 3.19
CA TYR A 71 -1.14 11.58 2.20
C TYR A 71 -1.53 11.98 0.77
N ALA A 72 -2.78 12.37 0.57
CA ALA A 72 -3.27 12.79 -0.75
C ALA A 72 -2.53 14.03 -1.28
N LEU A 73 -2.33 15.04 -0.42
CA LEU A 73 -1.61 16.26 -0.79
C LEU A 73 -0.11 16.01 -1.06
N ALA A 74 0.50 15.05 -0.36
CA ALA A 74 1.91 14.73 -0.51
C ALA A 74 2.22 13.84 -1.74
N GLN A 75 1.24 13.20 -2.38
CA GLN A 75 1.48 12.31 -3.53
C GLN A 75 2.11 13.06 -4.71
N PHE A 76 1.56 14.21 -5.08
CA PHE A 76 2.09 14.97 -6.23
C PHE A 76 3.47 15.57 -5.96
N PRO A 77 3.72 16.30 -4.84
CA PRO A 77 5.08 16.72 -4.47
C PRO A 77 6.05 15.54 -4.31
N GLY A 78 5.55 14.40 -3.80
CA GLY A 78 6.31 13.17 -3.65
C GLY A 78 6.79 12.58 -4.97
N GLY A 79 5.97 12.65 -6.01
CA GLY A 79 6.38 12.29 -7.38
C GLY A 79 7.49 13.19 -7.91
N ILE A 80 7.42 14.49 -7.67
CA ILE A 80 8.48 15.45 -8.02
C ILE A 80 9.77 15.14 -7.24
N LEU A 81 9.65 14.89 -5.94
CA LEU A 81 10.78 14.54 -5.08
C LEU A 81 11.49 13.28 -5.61
N SER A 82 10.71 12.24 -5.98
CA SER A 82 11.25 11.00 -6.53
C SER A 82 12.03 11.21 -7.83
N GLN A 83 11.61 12.17 -8.65
CA GLN A 83 12.36 12.54 -9.88
C GLN A 83 13.63 13.33 -9.59
N GLN A 84 13.63 14.23 -8.60
CA GLN A 84 14.76 15.11 -8.30
C GLN A 84 15.84 14.43 -7.48
N VAL A 85 15.44 13.75 -6.41
CA VAL A 85 16.36 13.12 -5.43
C VAL A 85 16.67 11.68 -5.80
N GLY A 86 15.84 11.09 -6.67
CA GLY A 86 15.89 9.68 -7.06
C GLY A 86 15.07 8.79 -6.13
N ALA A 87 14.48 7.74 -6.71
CA ALA A 87 13.56 6.86 -6.01
C ALA A 87 14.19 6.15 -4.81
N ARG A 88 15.49 5.83 -4.84
CA ARG A 88 16.23 5.25 -3.69
C ARG A 88 16.12 6.12 -2.45
N TRP A 89 16.55 7.36 -2.55
CA TRP A 89 16.57 8.28 -1.40
C TRP A 89 15.18 8.71 -0.99
N THR A 90 14.25 8.79 -1.93
CA THR A 90 12.83 9.02 -1.61
C THR A 90 12.28 7.93 -0.69
N LEU A 91 12.56 6.65 -0.96
CA LEU A 91 12.14 5.56 -0.07
C LEU A 91 12.85 5.57 1.28
N VAL A 92 14.11 6.01 1.34
CA VAL A 92 14.79 6.22 2.64
C VAL A 92 14.08 7.31 3.45
N ILE A 93 13.74 8.44 2.82
CA ILE A 93 13.00 9.54 3.46
C ILE A 93 11.62 9.03 3.94
N VAL A 94 10.89 8.31 3.09
CA VAL A 94 9.61 7.68 3.43
C VAL A 94 9.74 6.80 4.68
N GLY A 95 10.74 5.92 4.70
CA GLY A 95 10.96 5.01 5.82
C GLY A 95 11.34 5.74 7.11
N VAL A 96 12.30 6.67 7.05
CA VAL A 96 12.75 7.45 8.23
C VAL A 96 11.60 8.28 8.80
N LEU A 97 10.91 9.06 7.97
CA LEU A 97 9.78 9.87 8.43
C LEU A 97 8.61 9.00 8.92
N GLY A 98 8.37 7.85 8.27
CA GLY A 98 7.36 6.88 8.72
C GLY A 98 7.67 6.31 10.10
N VAL A 99 8.93 5.95 10.37
CA VAL A 99 9.38 5.51 11.72
C VAL A 99 9.19 6.64 12.73
N VAL A 100 9.66 7.85 12.43
CA VAL A 100 9.52 9.01 13.32
C VAL A 100 8.05 9.27 13.62
N ALA A 101 7.17 9.27 12.62
CA ALA A 101 5.73 9.49 12.79
C ALA A 101 5.09 8.41 13.68
N THR A 102 5.41 7.13 13.41
CA THR A 102 4.83 6.01 14.17
C THR A 102 5.28 6.01 15.62
N VAL A 103 6.56 6.34 15.88
CA VAL A 103 7.13 6.42 17.25
C VAL A 103 6.66 7.66 17.98
N SER A 104 6.50 8.81 17.30
CA SER A 104 6.07 10.06 17.92
C SER A 104 4.63 9.99 18.47
N PHE A 105 3.77 9.16 17.89
CA PHE A 105 2.39 9.00 18.34
C PHE A 105 2.31 8.49 19.79
N PRO A 106 2.85 7.32 20.17
CA PRO A 106 2.87 6.87 21.56
C PRO A 106 3.80 7.71 22.44
N ALA A 107 4.93 8.23 21.92
CA ALA A 107 5.85 9.05 22.69
C ALA A 107 5.20 10.36 23.19
N ALA A 108 4.33 10.98 22.40
CA ALA A 108 3.60 12.18 22.79
C ALA A 108 2.76 11.95 24.06
N THR A 109 2.21 10.75 24.25
CA THR A 109 1.37 10.42 25.42
C THR A 109 2.16 10.31 26.74
N MET A 110 3.49 10.20 26.66
CA MET A 110 4.36 10.14 27.85
C MET A 110 4.66 11.51 28.45
N VAL A 111 4.50 12.58 27.64
CA VAL A 111 4.91 13.94 28.04
C VAL A 111 3.78 14.97 27.94
N LEU A 112 2.74 14.70 27.18
CA LEU A 112 1.67 15.65 26.89
C LEU A 112 0.30 15.12 27.37
N ALA A 113 -0.60 16.04 27.66
CA ALA A 113 -1.98 15.74 28.04
C ALA A 113 -2.97 16.74 27.45
N GLY A 114 -4.27 16.42 27.46
CA GLY A 114 -5.33 17.29 27.01
C GLY A 114 -5.20 17.72 25.55
N THR A 115 -5.49 18.99 25.28
CA THR A 115 -5.46 19.55 23.92
C THR A 115 -4.07 19.48 23.26
N ALA A 116 -2.99 19.70 24.05
CA ALA A 116 -1.62 19.62 23.52
C ALA A 116 -1.30 18.21 23.02
N LEU A 117 -1.73 17.18 23.74
CA LEU A 117 -1.61 15.80 23.31
C LEU A 117 -2.36 15.57 21.99
N PHE A 118 -3.64 15.97 21.92
CA PHE A 118 -4.43 15.76 20.71
C PHE A 118 -3.81 16.43 19.49
N VAL A 119 -3.30 17.65 19.62
CA VAL A 119 -2.57 18.34 18.54
C VAL A 119 -1.31 17.55 18.14
N ALA A 120 -0.56 17.03 19.09
CA ALA A 120 0.64 16.21 18.81
C ALA A 120 0.29 14.92 18.06
N LEU A 121 -0.83 14.26 18.42
CA LEU A 121 -1.31 13.08 17.72
C LEU A 121 -1.74 13.41 16.28
N LEU A 122 -2.41 14.55 16.05
CA LEU A 122 -2.73 15.04 14.70
C LEU A 122 -1.46 15.29 13.89
N LEU A 123 -0.46 15.94 14.46
CA LEU A 123 0.83 16.19 13.78
C LEU A 123 1.57 14.89 13.45
N ALA A 124 1.54 13.89 14.33
CA ALA A 124 2.09 12.56 14.04
C ALA A 124 1.38 11.88 12.85
N GLN A 125 0.05 11.99 12.76
CA GLN A 125 -0.72 11.46 11.64
C GLN A 125 -0.49 12.23 10.33
N ILE A 126 -0.37 13.56 10.41
CA ILE A 126 0.02 14.38 9.25
C ILE A 126 1.42 13.96 8.77
N LEU A 127 2.38 13.81 9.68
CA LEU A 127 3.74 13.40 9.35
C LEU A 127 3.75 12.01 8.70
N LEU A 128 2.95 11.06 9.21
CA LEU A 128 2.80 9.75 8.60
C LEU A 128 2.21 9.84 7.18
N GLY A 129 1.17 10.65 6.98
CA GLY A 129 0.57 10.89 5.67
C GLY A 129 1.58 11.50 4.68
N VAL A 130 2.28 12.56 5.08
CA VAL A 130 3.34 13.18 4.27
C VAL A 130 4.45 12.20 3.94
N SER A 131 4.86 11.35 4.89
CA SER A 131 5.90 10.35 4.66
C SER A 131 5.49 9.33 3.61
N GLN A 132 4.23 8.87 3.64
CA GLN A 132 3.74 7.82 2.74
C GLN A 132 3.30 8.32 1.36
N GLY A 133 3.02 9.61 1.18
CA GLY A 133 2.63 10.18 -0.11
C GLY A 133 3.59 9.86 -1.25
N PRO A 134 4.92 10.02 -1.09
CA PRO A 134 5.91 9.70 -2.10
C PRO A 134 6.12 8.21 -2.37
N LEU A 135 5.58 7.30 -1.56
CA LEU A 135 5.85 5.86 -1.63
C LEU A 135 5.48 5.26 -2.99
N ASN A 136 4.22 5.40 -3.40
CA ASN A 136 3.75 4.81 -4.65
C ASN A 136 4.49 5.36 -5.89
N PRO A 137 4.69 6.68 -6.05
CA PRO A 137 5.50 7.21 -7.14
C PRO A 137 6.94 6.66 -7.15
N ALA A 138 7.57 6.51 -5.98
CA ALA A 138 8.93 5.99 -5.89
C ALA A 138 9.00 4.49 -6.21
N VAL A 139 8.04 3.71 -5.72
CA VAL A 139 7.92 2.26 -6.04
C VAL A 139 7.72 2.08 -7.54
N SER A 140 6.78 2.80 -8.16
CA SER A 140 6.53 2.72 -9.60
C SER A 140 7.79 3.06 -10.42
N ALA A 141 8.51 4.14 -10.07
CA ALA A 141 9.74 4.53 -10.75
C ALA A 141 10.85 3.45 -10.65
N ILE A 142 10.95 2.74 -9.52
CA ILE A 142 11.87 1.62 -9.36
C ILE A 142 11.42 0.44 -10.21
N LEU A 143 10.14 0.07 -10.16
CA LEU A 143 9.61 -1.06 -10.94
C LEU A 143 9.80 -0.84 -12.45
N GLU A 144 9.54 0.36 -12.94
CA GLU A 144 9.77 0.75 -14.35
C GLU A 144 11.25 0.62 -14.75
N SER A 145 12.18 0.97 -13.85
CA SER A 145 13.63 0.90 -14.12
C SER A 145 14.19 -0.52 -14.01
N TRP A 146 13.66 -1.38 -13.12
CA TRP A 146 14.20 -2.69 -12.77
C TRP A 146 13.50 -3.87 -13.42
N LEU A 147 12.31 -3.65 -14.01
CA LEU A 147 11.55 -4.69 -14.67
C LEU A 147 11.28 -4.34 -16.15
N PRO A 148 11.35 -5.33 -17.05
CA PRO A 148 10.94 -5.10 -18.44
C PRO A 148 9.44 -4.78 -18.51
N GLU A 149 9.04 -3.94 -19.45
CA GLU A 149 7.68 -3.42 -19.64
C GLU A 149 6.59 -4.51 -19.60
N LYS A 150 6.84 -5.65 -20.23
CA LYS A 150 5.94 -6.81 -20.22
C LYS A 150 5.63 -7.39 -18.84
N ARG A 151 6.34 -6.97 -17.79
CA ARG A 151 6.16 -7.41 -16.39
C ARG A 151 5.58 -6.33 -15.48
N TRP A 152 5.37 -5.12 -15.95
CA TRP A 152 4.85 -4.02 -15.13
C TRP A 152 3.45 -4.29 -14.59
N ALA A 153 2.54 -4.82 -15.43
CA ALA A 153 1.19 -5.19 -14.98
C ALA A 153 1.21 -6.25 -13.87
N MET A 154 2.05 -7.28 -14.03
CA MET A 154 2.25 -8.31 -12.99
C MET A 154 2.81 -7.70 -11.69
N ALA A 155 3.80 -6.81 -11.81
CA ALA A 155 4.44 -6.20 -10.64
C ALA A 155 3.48 -5.28 -9.87
N ASN A 156 2.69 -4.47 -10.57
CA ASN A 156 1.67 -3.62 -9.97
C ASN A 156 0.54 -4.45 -9.33
N GLY A 157 0.05 -5.49 -10.01
CA GLY A 157 -0.95 -6.39 -9.46
C GLY A 157 -0.47 -7.12 -8.20
N LEU A 158 0.79 -7.62 -8.21
CA LEU A 158 1.37 -8.25 -7.03
C LEU A 158 1.62 -7.22 -5.91
N GLY A 159 2.01 -6.00 -6.26
CA GLY A 159 2.15 -4.88 -5.30
C GLY A 159 0.84 -4.59 -4.57
N SER A 160 -0.28 -4.49 -5.29
CA SER A 160 -1.62 -4.29 -4.71
C SER A 160 -2.04 -5.47 -3.83
N ALA A 161 -1.85 -6.71 -4.30
CA ALA A 161 -2.17 -7.91 -3.52
C ALA A 161 -1.40 -7.97 -2.20
N VAL A 162 -0.11 -7.64 -2.22
CA VAL A 162 0.76 -7.65 -1.04
C VAL A 162 0.47 -6.46 -0.10
N SER A 163 0.01 -5.32 -0.62
CA SER A 163 -0.51 -4.23 0.21
C SER A 163 -1.75 -4.66 1.00
N ASN A 164 -2.67 -5.36 0.39
CA ASN A 164 -3.84 -5.94 1.06
C ASN A 164 -3.47 -7.01 2.11
N LEU A 165 -2.34 -7.74 1.92
CA LEU A 165 -1.77 -8.60 2.95
C LEU A 165 -1.37 -7.80 4.20
N GLY A 166 -0.83 -6.60 4.05
CA GLY A 166 -0.58 -5.68 5.16
C GLY A 166 -1.86 -5.39 5.94
N GLY A 167 -2.95 -5.06 5.23
CA GLY A 167 -4.26 -4.86 5.83
C GLY A 167 -4.80 -6.10 6.56
N MET A 168 -4.63 -7.28 5.97
CA MET A 168 -5.06 -8.55 6.56
C MET A 168 -4.31 -8.89 7.86
N VAL A 169 -3.01 -8.64 7.89
CA VAL A 169 -2.15 -9.00 9.05
C VAL A 169 -2.31 -8.00 10.19
N THR A 170 -2.61 -6.72 9.90
CA THR A 170 -2.60 -5.64 10.90
C THR A 170 -3.58 -5.88 12.06
N PRO A 171 -4.86 -6.25 11.88
CA PRO A 171 -5.77 -6.45 13.00
C PRO A 171 -5.28 -7.50 14.00
N LEU A 172 -4.79 -8.64 13.50
CA LEU A 172 -4.27 -9.70 14.34
C LEU A 172 -2.95 -9.29 15.02
N LEU A 173 -2.04 -8.67 14.27
CA LEU A 173 -0.75 -8.18 14.77
C LEU A 173 -0.96 -7.18 15.91
N VAL A 174 -1.87 -6.23 15.73
CA VAL A 174 -2.21 -5.19 16.70
C VAL A 174 -2.78 -5.79 17.98
N VAL A 175 -3.69 -6.77 17.87
CA VAL A 175 -4.29 -7.47 19.03
C VAL A 175 -3.20 -8.20 19.81
N LEU A 176 -2.34 -8.96 19.13
CA LEU A 176 -1.26 -9.73 19.77
C LEU A 176 -0.24 -8.80 20.44
N LEU A 177 0.22 -7.77 19.75
CA LEU A 177 1.21 -6.84 20.29
C LEU A 177 0.63 -6.00 21.43
N SER A 178 -0.61 -5.52 21.31
CA SER A 178 -1.22 -4.72 22.36
C SER A 178 -1.54 -5.53 23.61
N GLY A 179 -1.88 -6.80 23.45
CA GLY A 179 -2.08 -7.72 24.57
C GLY A 179 -0.79 -8.02 25.36
N SER A 180 0.38 -8.00 24.68
CA SER A 180 1.67 -8.32 25.30
C SER A 180 2.42 -7.07 25.81
N PHE A 181 2.35 -5.96 25.09
CA PHE A 181 3.19 -4.76 25.31
C PHE A 181 2.37 -3.49 25.52
N GLY A 182 1.04 -3.58 25.61
CA GLY A 182 0.16 -2.44 25.59
C GLY A 182 0.08 -1.78 24.20
N TRP A 183 -0.86 -0.85 24.01
CA TRP A 183 -1.07 -0.21 22.71
C TRP A 183 0.12 0.68 22.29
N GLN A 184 0.80 1.34 23.23
CA GLN A 184 2.01 2.11 22.95
C GLN A 184 3.13 1.19 22.45
N GLY A 185 3.37 0.07 23.14
CA GLY A 185 4.33 -0.94 22.74
C GLY A 185 4.05 -1.52 21.37
N ALA A 186 2.76 -1.74 21.03
CA ALA A 186 2.38 -2.22 19.70
C ALA A 186 2.85 -1.28 18.59
N LEU A 187 2.68 0.03 18.73
CA LEU A 187 3.15 1.02 17.76
C LEU A 187 4.68 1.07 17.67
N PHE A 188 5.39 0.98 18.80
CA PHE A 188 6.85 0.88 18.79
C PHE A 188 7.32 -0.38 18.03
N TRP A 189 6.70 -1.54 18.27
CA TRP A 189 7.04 -2.77 17.56
C TRP A 189 6.70 -2.73 16.07
N ILE A 190 5.64 -2.03 15.65
CA ILE A 190 5.33 -1.79 14.23
C ILE A 190 6.42 -0.94 13.55
N ALA A 191 7.05 0.00 14.27
CA ALA A 191 8.10 0.83 13.71
C ALA A 191 9.41 0.07 13.45
N VAL A 192 9.70 -0.99 14.23
CA VAL A 192 10.96 -1.75 14.13
C VAL A 192 11.21 -2.34 12.74
N PRO A 193 10.29 -3.15 12.14
CA PRO A 193 10.52 -3.72 10.82
C PRO A 193 10.65 -2.65 9.73
N VAL A 194 9.97 -1.51 9.86
CA VAL A 194 10.12 -0.38 8.93
C VAL A 194 11.52 0.23 9.04
N ALA A 195 12.04 0.43 10.26
CA ALA A 195 13.39 0.92 10.48
C ALA A 195 14.44 -0.04 9.88
N LEU A 196 14.32 -1.33 10.16
CA LEU A 196 15.22 -2.35 9.62
C LEU A 196 15.17 -2.40 8.08
N LEU A 197 13.97 -2.38 7.49
CA LEU A 197 13.81 -2.33 6.04
C LEU A 197 14.44 -1.08 5.45
N THR A 198 14.27 0.07 6.09
CA THR A 198 14.81 1.36 5.64
C THR A 198 16.34 1.35 5.66
N VAL A 199 16.97 0.84 6.73
CA VAL A 199 18.42 0.69 6.82
C VAL A 199 18.94 -0.28 5.76
N ALA A 200 18.30 -1.44 5.62
CA ALA A 200 18.67 -2.43 4.60
C ALA A 200 18.56 -1.84 3.18
N TRP A 201 17.48 -1.10 2.90
CA TRP A 201 17.29 -0.41 1.63
C TRP A 201 18.32 0.70 1.39
N ALA A 202 18.66 1.49 2.39
CA ALA A 202 19.68 2.53 2.29
C ALA A 202 21.05 1.96 1.90
N GLY A 203 21.40 0.78 2.39
CA GLY A 203 22.63 0.07 2.03
C GLY A 203 22.58 -0.59 0.65
N TYR A 204 21.51 -1.36 0.41
CA TYR A 204 21.40 -2.25 -0.75
C TYR A 204 20.70 -1.62 -1.96
N GLY A 205 19.63 -0.83 -1.74
CA GLY A 205 18.79 -0.30 -2.80
C GLY A 205 19.53 0.67 -3.74
N ARG A 206 19.13 0.65 -5.01
CA ARG A 206 19.59 1.62 -6.03
C ARG A 206 18.41 2.05 -6.89
N SER A 207 18.44 3.30 -7.36
CA SER A 207 17.38 3.82 -8.23
C SER A 207 17.38 3.14 -9.58
N ARG A 208 18.55 2.82 -10.11
CA ARG A 208 18.71 2.24 -11.45
C ARG A 208 19.58 0.98 -11.41
N PRO A 209 19.35 0.00 -12.29
CA PRO A 209 20.15 -1.22 -12.38
C PRO A 209 21.65 -0.96 -12.59
N ARG A 210 22.00 0.04 -13.40
CA ARG A 210 23.41 0.41 -13.70
C ARG A 210 24.19 0.92 -12.48
N GLU A 211 23.50 1.37 -11.45
CA GLU A 211 24.10 1.89 -10.21
C GLU A 211 24.44 0.76 -9.22
N HIS A 212 23.95 -0.46 -9.46
CA HIS A 212 24.08 -1.55 -8.51
C HIS A 212 25.30 -2.43 -8.86
N PRO A 213 26.29 -2.58 -7.95
CA PRO A 213 27.56 -3.24 -8.24
C PRO A 213 27.44 -4.73 -8.56
N ALA A 214 26.36 -5.39 -8.14
CA ALA A 214 26.15 -6.82 -8.35
C ALA A 214 25.28 -7.15 -9.57
N VAL A 215 24.85 -6.16 -10.36
CA VAL A 215 24.09 -6.38 -11.61
C VAL A 215 25.06 -6.78 -12.71
N THR A 216 24.77 -7.91 -13.38
CA THR A 216 25.61 -8.41 -14.47
C THR A 216 25.28 -7.73 -15.81
N PRO A 217 26.22 -7.68 -16.76
CA PRO A 217 25.96 -7.16 -18.10
C PRO A 217 24.79 -7.88 -18.81
N GLU A 218 24.64 -9.19 -18.57
CA GLU A 218 23.54 -9.99 -19.13
C GLU A 218 22.18 -9.55 -18.56
N GLU A 219 22.09 -9.32 -17.24
CA GLU A 219 20.87 -8.82 -16.59
C GLU A 219 20.52 -7.41 -17.10
N LEU A 220 21.53 -6.58 -17.33
CA LEU A 220 21.33 -5.23 -17.89
C LEU A 220 20.85 -5.29 -19.34
N ALA A 221 21.37 -6.21 -20.15
CA ALA A 221 20.93 -6.40 -21.54
C ALA A 221 19.47 -6.89 -21.63
N GLU A 222 19.02 -7.74 -20.68
CA GLU A 222 17.62 -8.19 -20.61
C GLU A 222 16.63 -7.05 -20.29
N LEU A 223 17.05 -6.01 -19.60
CA LEU A 223 16.22 -4.85 -19.24
C LEU A 223 16.04 -3.88 -20.41
N GLY A 224 16.95 -3.90 -21.39
CA GLY A 224 16.84 -3.13 -22.63
C GLY A 224 16.72 -1.61 -22.40
N SER A 225 15.80 -0.95 -23.13
CA SER A 225 15.54 0.49 -23.05
C SER A 225 14.97 0.94 -21.69
N SER A 226 14.28 0.07 -20.97
CA SER A 226 13.71 0.38 -19.63
C SER A 226 14.77 0.87 -18.64
N ALA A 227 16.01 0.38 -18.77
CA ALA A 227 17.12 0.82 -17.92
C ALA A 227 17.62 2.27 -18.24
N THR A 228 17.11 2.90 -19.29
CA THR A 228 17.66 4.15 -19.82
C THR A 228 16.64 5.30 -19.90
N GLU A 229 15.33 5.00 -19.89
CA GLU A 229 14.32 6.04 -20.00
C GLU A 229 14.25 6.90 -18.73
N THR A 230 14.58 8.18 -18.91
CA THR A 230 14.29 9.21 -17.92
C THR A 230 12.82 9.61 -18.07
N THR A 231 12.03 9.43 -17.02
CA THR A 231 10.65 9.90 -16.95
C THR A 231 10.60 11.38 -17.38
N ARG A 232 9.83 11.70 -18.43
CA ARG A 232 9.73 13.07 -18.93
C ARG A 232 9.11 13.95 -17.85
N PRO A 233 9.71 15.13 -17.54
CA PRO A 233 9.18 15.99 -16.50
C PRO A 233 7.76 16.45 -16.83
N VAL A 234 6.89 16.43 -15.83
CA VAL A 234 5.51 16.91 -15.96
C VAL A 234 5.54 18.43 -16.10
N THR A 235 5.14 18.92 -17.27
CA THR A 235 5.05 20.36 -17.53
C THR A 235 3.70 20.88 -17.01
N MET A 236 3.69 22.05 -16.36
CA MET A 236 2.47 22.70 -15.86
C MET A 236 1.40 22.88 -16.95
N GLN A 237 1.81 23.09 -18.19
CA GLN A 237 0.91 23.19 -19.32
C GLN A 237 0.17 21.88 -19.63
N ARG A 238 0.85 20.71 -19.48
CA ARG A 238 0.22 19.39 -19.62
C ARG A 238 -0.75 19.13 -18.48
N LEU A 239 -0.39 19.47 -17.25
CA LEU A 239 -1.25 19.35 -16.09
C LEU A 239 -2.53 20.18 -16.26
N ARG A 240 -2.45 21.43 -16.70
CA ARG A 240 -3.61 22.27 -16.99
C ARG A 240 -4.52 21.68 -18.07
N LYS A 241 -3.94 21.08 -19.10
CA LYS A 241 -4.70 20.42 -20.17
C LYS A 241 -5.45 19.19 -19.65
N LEU A 242 -4.83 18.37 -18.81
CA LEU A 242 -5.45 17.21 -18.19
C LEU A 242 -6.60 17.60 -17.24
N LEU A 243 -6.38 18.63 -16.41
CA LEU A 243 -7.41 19.14 -15.49
C LEU A 243 -8.58 19.82 -16.21
N GLY A 244 -8.42 20.21 -17.49
CA GLY A 244 -9.49 20.74 -18.33
C GLY A 244 -10.29 19.66 -19.08
N ASP A 245 -9.85 18.41 -19.09
CA ASP A 245 -10.54 17.33 -19.78
C ASP A 245 -11.68 16.77 -18.92
N ARG A 246 -12.92 16.85 -19.45
CA ARG A 246 -14.12 16.36 -18.76
C ARG A 246 -14.03 14.88 -18.41
N ASN A 247 -13.45 14.05 -19.26
CA ASN A 247 -13.34 12.61 -18.99
C ASN A 247 -12.38 12.35 -17.83
N VAL A 248 -11.25 13.07 -17.79
CA VAL A 248 -10.30 12.99 -16.68
C VAL A 248 -10.95 13.44 -15.38
N LEU A 249 -11.70 14.55 -15.38
CA LEU A 249 -12.40 15.02 -14.19
C LEU A 249 -13.45 14.02 -13.69
N LEU A 250 -14.25 13.45 -14.59
CA LEU A 250 -15.27 12.44 -14.22
C LEU A 250 -14.64 11.14 -13.70
N LEU A 251 -13.53 10.69 -14.33
CA LEU A 251 -12.76 9.55 -13.85
C LEU A 251 -12.18 9.82 -12.46
N THR A 252 -11.58 10.99 -12.26
CA THR A 252 -11.04 11.41 -10.96
C THR A 252 -12.12 11.46 -9.89
N LEU A 253 -13.30 12.02 -10.20
CA LEU A 253 -14.43 12.07 -9.26
C LEU A 253 -14.93 10.67 -8.90
N SER A 254 -15.07 9.78 -9.90
CA SER A 254 -15.47 8.39 -9.69
C SER A 254 -14.47 7.64 -8.79
N TYR A 255 -13.18 7.81 -9.07
CA TYR A 255 -12.10 7.20 -8.28
C TYR A 255 -12.02 7.79 -6.86
N LEU A 256 -12.29 9.09 -6.71
CA LEU A 256 -12.40 9.75 -5.40
C LEU A 256 -13.53 9.14 -4.56
N CYS A 257 -14.72 8.95 -5.14
CA CYS A 257 -15.85 8.33 -4.44
C CYS A 257 -15.55 6.87 -4.03
N MET A 258 -14.93 6.10 -4.91
CA MET A 258 -14.50 4.73 -4.61
C MET A 258 -13.47 4.71 -3.47
N ASN A 259 -12.44 5.54 -3.55
CA ASN A 259 -11.42 5.65 -2.50
C ASN A 259 -12.02 6.12 -1.17
N PHE A 260 -13.00 7.04 -1.18
CA PHE A 260 -13.70 7.45 0.03
C PHE A 260 -14.35 6.24 0.72
N ALA A 261 -15.08 5.42 -0.03
CA ALA A 261 -15.68 4.20 0.51
C ALA A 261 -14.62 3.21 1.02
N PHE A 262 -13.54 3.02 0.27
CA PHE A 262 -12.43 2.14 0.67
C PHE A 262 -11.77 2.61 1.98
N TYR A 263 -11.42 3.89 2.11
CA TYR A 263 -10.80 4.41 3.34
C TYR A 263 -11.76 4.42 4.53
N LEU A 264 -13.04 4.73 4.29
CA LEU A 264 -14.07 4.62 5.33
C LEU A 264 -14.09 3.22 5.91
N LEU A 265 -14.17 2.20 5.07
CA LEU A 265 -14.17 0.82 5.50
C LEU A 265 -12.83 0.41 6.14
N SER A 266 -11.73 0.76 5.52
CA SER A 266 -10.38 0.40 6.01
C SER A 266 -10.12 0.91 7.43
N PHE A 267 -10.61 2.09 7.77
CA PHE A 267 -10.36 2.71 9.07
C PHE A 267 -11.40 2.39 10.13
N TRP A 268 -12.64 2.06 9.74
CA TRP A 268 -13.72 1.88 10.69
C TRP A 268 -14.21 0.44 10.83
N SER A 269 -13.90 -0.46 9.89
CA SER A 269 -14.41 -1.83 9.94
C SER A 269 -13.97 -2.58 11.20
N PHE A 270 -12.71 -2.46 11.60
CA PHE A 270 -12.22 -3.12 12.80
C PHE A 270 -12.90 -2.58 14.06
N LEU A 271 -12.99 -1.26 14.20
CA LEU A 271 -13.68 -0.63 15.32
C LEU A 271 -15.16 -1.03 15.38
N TYR A 272 -15.83 -1.09 14.23
CA TYR A 272 -17.21 -1.59 14.12
C TYR A 272 -17.33 -3.05 14.61
N LEU A 273 -16.42 -3.92 14.21
CA LEU A 273 -16.44 -5.32 14.65
C LEU A 273 -16.26 -5.44 16.17
N VAL A 274 -15.40 -4.62 16.77
CA VAL A 274 -15.16 -4.63 18.22
C VAL A 274 -16.31 -3.98 19.01
N GLN A 275 -16.74 -2.76 18.64
CA GLN A 275 -17.68 -1.98 19.44
C GLN A 275 -19.16 -2.31 19.17
N VAL A 276 -19.51 -2.66 17.93
CA VAL A 276 -20.90 -2.90 17.54
C VAL A 276 -21.22 -4.39 17.47
N ARG A 277 -20.25 -5.22 17.02
CA ARG A 277 -20.42 -6.67 16.90
C ARG A 277 -19.82 -7.45 18.07
N GLU A 278 -19.21 -6.76 19.04
CA GLU A 278 -18.70 -7.28 20.31
C GLU A 278 -17.64 -8.38 20.19
N PHE A 279 -16.93 -8.45 19.05
CA PHE A 279 -15.77 -9.31 18.92
C PHE A 279 -14.63 -8.80 19.80
N SER A 280 -13.90 -9.71 20.48
CA SER A 280 -12.82 -9.32 21.38
C SER A 280 -11.60 -10.25 21.28
N GLY A 281 -10.46 -9.76 21.79
CA GLY A 281 -9.21 -10.52 21.84
C GLY A 281 -8.76 -11.03 20.46
N ILE A 282 -8.21 -12.23 20.42
CA ILE A 282 -7.69 -12.87 19.19
C ILE A 282 -8.80 -13.06 18.14
N GLN A 283 -10.04 -13.34 18.60
CA GLN A 283 -11.18 -13.48 17.69
C GLN A 283 -11.40 -12.19 16.89
N ALA A 284 -11.36 -11.01 17.53
CA ALA A 284 -11.47 -9.72 16.83
C ALA A 284 -10.37 -9.54 15.78
N GLY A 285 -9.13 -9.90 16.11
CA GLY A 285 -8.02 -9.86 15.17
C GLY A 285 -8.22 -10.77 13.95
N MET A 286 -8.68 -12.01 14.16
CA MET A 286 -8.96 -12.95 13.07
C MET A 286 -10.12 -12.50 12.19
N VAL A 287 -11.25 -12.09 12.77
CA VAL A 287 -12.40 -11.62 11.97
C VAL A 287 -12.12 -10.29 11.27
N GLY A 288 -11.29 -9.43 11.87
CA GLY A 288 -10.82 -8.19 11.24
C GLY A 288 -9.99 -8.40 9.99
N ALA A 289 -9.32 -9.55 9.87
CA ALA A 289 -8.56 -9.93 8.67
C ALA A 289 -9.46 -10.34 7.48
N VAL A 290 -10.69 -10.83 7.75
CA VAL A 290 -11.58 -11.40 6.71
C VAL A 290 -11.96 -10.39 5.62
N PRO A 291 -12.35 -9.14 5.92
CA PRO A 291 -12.59 -8.14 4.88
C PRO A 291 -11.39 -7.91 3.96
N TRP A 292 -10.18 -7.91 4.49
CA TRP A 292 -8.95 -7.73 3.72
C TRP A 292 -8.61 -8.92 2.82
N ILE A 293 -8.99 -10.15 3.21
CA ILE A 293 -8.96 -11.31 2.29
C ILE A 293 -9.88 -11.04 1.11
N GLY A 294 -11.10 -10.52 1.37
CA GLY A 294 -12.02 -10.09 0.33
C GLY A 294 -11.39 -9.06 -0.60
N ALA A 295 -10.74 -8.02 -0.05
CA ALA A 295 -10.02 -7.00 -0.81
C ALA A 295 -8.94 -7.60 -1.73
N GLY A 296 -8.06 -8.44 -1.18
CA GLY A 296 -6.99 -9.08 -1.96
C GLY A 296 -7.51 -9.95 -3.11
N LEU A 297 -8.56 -10.73 -2.85
CA LEU A 297 -9.22 -11.52 -3.90
C LEU A 297 -9.91 -10.63 -4.94
N GLY A 298 -10.56 -9.54 -4.50
CA GLY A 298 -11.19 -8.56 -5.37
C GLY A 298 -10.20 -7.91 -6.33
N ALA A 299 -9.07 -7.45 -5.83
CA ALA A 299 -8.00 -6.86 -6.64
C ALA A 299 -7.45 -7.84 -7.69
N ALA A 300 -7.20 -9.09 -7.29
CA ALA A 300 -6.69 -10.13 -8.19
C ALA A 300 -7.71 -10.48 -9.31
N VAL A 301 -8.99 -10.67 -8.95
CA VAL A 301 -10.06 -10.99 -9.90
C VAL A 301 -10.39 -9.78 -10.78
N GLY A 302 -10.31 -8.56 -10.22
CA GLY A 302 -10.68 -7.31 -10.90
C GLY A 302 -9.82 -7.00 -12.12
N GLY A 303 -8.51 -7.13 -12.00
CA GLY A 303 -7.60 -6.97 -13.14
C GLY A 303 -7.94 -7.96 -14.26
N PHE A 304 -8.01 -9.25 -13.91
CA PHE A 304 -8.34 -10.30 -14.90
C PHE A 304 -9.70 -10.11 -15.56
N SER A 305 -10.75 -9.83 -14.76
CA SER A 305 -12.12 -9.66 -15.28
C SER A 305 -12.27 -8.43 -16.19
N SER A 306 -11.58 -7.32 -15.83
CA SER A 306 -11.58 -6.09 -16.62
C SER A 306 -10.94 -6.32 -18.00
N ASP A 307 -9.78 -6.97 -18.05
CA ASP A 307 -9.08 -7.29 -19.29
C ASP A 307 -9.88 -8.27 -20.16
N TRP A 308 -10.47 -9.30 -19.54
CA TRP A 308 -11.31 -10.27 -20.25
C TRP A 308 -12.58 -9.62 -20.86
N LEU A 309 -13.25 -8.73 -20.10
CA LEU A 309 -14.38 -7.97 -20.63
C LEU A 309 -13.95 -7.04 -21.76
N ALA A 310 -12.85 -6.32 -21.58
CA ALA A 310 -12.32 -5.40 -22.60
C ALA A 310 -12.01 -6.13 -23.90
N GLY A 311 -11.49 -7.36 -23.83
CA GLY A 311 -11.26 -8.21 -25.01
C GLY A 311 -12.55 -8.67 -25.71
N ARG A 312 -13.69 -8.82 -24.98
CA ARG A 312 -14.96 -9.30 -25.55
C ARG A 312 -15.89 -8.21 -26.07
N ILE A 313 -16.03 -7.12 -25.33
CA ILE A 313 -17.03 -6.07 -25.60
C ILE A 313 -16.38 -4.71 -25.92
N GLY A 314 -15.06 -4.71 -26.06
CA GLY A 314 -14.26 -3.53 -26.37
C GLY A 314 -13.82 -2.75 -25.11
N VAL A 315 -12.68 -2.09 -25.25
CA VAL A 315 -11.97 -1.36 -24.16
C VAL A 315 -12.89 -0.38 -23.42
N ARG A 316 -13.70 0.36 -24.17
CA ARG A 316 -14.59 1.40 -23.60
C ARG A 316 -15.60 0.86 -22.60
N TRP A 317 -16.25 -0.25 -22.89
CA TRP A 317 -17.28 -0.83 -22.04
C TRP A 317 -16.72 -1.85 -21.06
N GLY A 318 -15.67 -2.58 -21.43
CA GLY A 318 -15.03 -3.58 -20.56
C GLY A 318 -14.58 -3.00 -19.24
N TYR A 319 -13.86 -1.89 -19.27
CA TYR A 319 -13.38 -1.22 -18.03
C TYR A 319 -14.46 -0.41 -17.29
N ARG A 320 -15.53 0.03 -17.98
CA ARG A 320 -16.61 0.80 -17.34
C ARG A 320 -17.64 -0.05 -16.62
N LEU A 321 -17.92 -1.24 -17.14
CA LEU A 321 -18.95 -2.12 -16.57
C LEU A 321 -18.54 -2.65 -15.18
N VAL A 322 -17.26 -2.89 -14.95
CA VAL A 322 -16.80 -3.43 -13.67
C VAL A 322 -17.14 -2.48 -12.51
N PRO A 323 -16.72 -1.21 -12.48
CA PRO A 323 -17.11 -0.30 -11.40
C PRO A 323 -18.62 0.00 -11.39
N LEU A 324 -19.29 0.06 -12.56
CA LEU A 324 -20.71 0.32 -12.64
C LEU A 324 -21.56 -0.76 -11.95
N LEU A 325 -21.13 -2.01 -11.99
CA LEU A 325 -21.83 -3.13 -11.36
C LEU A 325 -21.33 -3.40 -9.93
N ALA A 326 -20.03 -3.32 -9.71
CA ALA A 326 -19.43 -3.70 -8.44
C ALA A 326 -19.71 -2.69 -7.32
N LEU A 327 -19.64 -1.37 -7.58
CA LEU A 327 -19.83 -0.37 -6.54
C LEU A 327 -21.25 -0.32 -5.95
N PRO A 328 -22.36 -0.46 -6.75
CA PRO A 328 -23.69 -0.61 -6.16
C PRO A 328 -23.84 -1.86 -5.28
N VAL A 329 -23.23 -2.99 -5.70
CA VAL A 329 -23.22 -4.22 -4.89
C VAL A 329 -22.44 -4.00 -3.60
N ALA A 330 -21.30 -3.33 -3.64
CA ALA A 330 -20.56 -2.95 -2.43
C ALA A 330 -21.41 -2.12 -1.48
N GLY A 331 -22.09 -1.08 -1.98
CA GLY A 331 -23.00 -0.27 -1.20
C GLY A 331 -24.15 -1.07 -0.57
N PHE A 332 -24.75 -2.00 -1.34
CA PHE A 332 -25.79 -2.89 -0.82
C PHE A 332 -25.23 -3.82 0.27
N MET A 333 -24.06 -4.41 0.08
CA MET A 333 -23.43 -5.26 1.09
C MET A 333 -23.09 -4.50 2.39
N LEU A 334 -22.80 -3.21 2.31
CA LEU A 334 -22.62 -2.37 3.50
C LEU A 334 -23.92 -2.22 4.28
N LEU A 335 -25.04 -1.99 3.60
CA LEU A 335 -26.36 -1.96 4.24
C LEU A 335 -26.66 -3.31 4.90
N VAL A 336 -26.41 -4.41 4.21
CA VAL A 336 -26.56 -5.76 4.79
C VAL A 336 -25.68 -5.93 6.03
N ALA A 337 -24.42 -5.45 5.99
CA ALA A 337 -23.52 -5.55 7.14
C ALA A 337 -24.04 -4.79 8.38
N ILE A 338 -24.77 -3.70 8.19
CA ILE A 338 -25.36 -2.90 9.28
C ILE A 338 -26.63 -3.57 9.83
N GLU A 339 -27.53 -4.01 8.95
CA GLU A 339 -28.87 -4.50 9.31
C GLU A 339 -28.87 -5.95 9.83
N VAL A 340 -27.96 -6.80 9.39
CA VAL A 340 -27.94 -8.20 9.76
C VAL A 340 -27.59 -8.39 11.23
N SER A 341 -28.41 -9.17 11.95
CA SER A 341 -28.21 -9.42 13.39
C SER A 341 -27.08 -10.41 13.69
N ILE A 342 -26.76 -11.30 12.76
CA ILE A 342 -25.76 -12.35 12.92
C ILE A 342 -24.34 -11.79 12.71
N PRO A 343 -23.47 -11.78 13.73
CA PRO A 343 -22.14 -11.16 13.63
C PRO A 343 -21.28 -11.73 12.50
N SER A 344 -21.28 -13.06 12.30
CA SER A 344 -20.51 -13.68 11.19
C SER A 344 -21.04 -13.31 9.81
N ALA A 345 -22.34 -13.09 9.65
CA ALA A 345 -22.91 -12.63 8.41
C ALA A 345 -22.52 -11.15 8.11
N ALA A 346 -22.40 -10.32 9.15
CA ALA A 346 -21.88 -8.94 9.01
C ALA A 346 -20.41 -8.95 8.55
N VAL A 347 -19.57 -9.81 9.11
CA VAL A 347 -18.17 -9.99 8.66
C VAL A 347 -18.11 -10.39 7.19
N LEU A 348 -18.94 -11.36 6.77
CA LEU A 348 -18.99 -11.81 5.39
C LEU A 348 -19.48 -10.70 4.45
N ALA A 349 -20.49 -9.95 4.85
CA ALA A 349 -21.01 -8.82 4.07
C ALA A 349 -19.93 -7.73 3.90
N LEU A 350 -19.15 -7.42 4.93
CA LEU A 350 -17.99 -6.53 4.85
C LEU A 350 -16.94 -7.09 3.89
N ALA A 351 -16.63 -8.39 3.96
CA ALA A 351 -15.66 -9.00 3.05
C ALA A 351 -16.10 -8.93 1.59
N VAL A 352 -17.39 -9.11 1.31
CA VAL A 352 -17.94 -8.94 -0.04
C VAL A 352 -17.90 -7.48 -0.47
N ALA A 353 -18.18 -6.53 0.43
CA ALA A 353 -18.08 -5.10 0.12
C ALA A 353 -16.63 -4.71 -0.25
N PHE A 354 -15.64 -5.14 0.52
CA PHE A 354 -14.23 -4.94 0.21
C PHE A 354 -13.82 -5.60 -1.11
N PHE A 355 -14.26 -6.84 -1.35
CA PHE A 355 -14.04 -7.55 -2.61
C PHE A 355 -14.58 -6.73 -3.79
N MET A 356 -15.80 -6.22 -3.71
CA MET A 356 -16.43 -5.46 -4.79
C MET A 356 -15.76 -4.09 -5.03
N ILE A 357 -15.28 -3.42 -3.99
CA ILE A 357 -14.53 -2.17 -4.14
C ILE A 357 -13.19 -2.45 -4.84
N GLU A 358 -12.42 -3.38 -4.35
CA GLU A 358 -11.10 -3.73 -4.90
C GLU A 358 -11.17 -4.38 -6.29
N LEU A 359 -12.30 -5.01 -6.62
CA LEU A 359 -12.57 -5.52 -7.97
C LEU A 359 -12.49 -4.40 -9.03
N THR A 360 -12.77 -3.16 -8.63
CA THR A 360 -12.78 -2.00 -9.53
C THR A 360 -11.40 -1.39 -9.77
N GLU A 361 -10.44 -1.69 -8.90
CA GLU A 361 -9.10 -1.07 -8.91
C GLU A 361 -8.39 -1.29 -10.24
N GLY A 362 -8.37 -2.54 -10.75
CA GLY A 362 -7.79 -2.85 -12.04
C GLY A 362 -8.39 -2.05 -13.22
N ALA A 363 -9.70 -1.79 -13.17
CA ALA A 363 -10.38 -1.03 -14.21
C ALA A 363 -10.07 0.48 -14.19
N TYR A 364 -9.71 1.04 -13.02
CA TYR A 364 -9.30 2.45 -12.90
C TYR A 364 -7.87 2.70 -13.36
N TRP A 365 -7.00 1.69 -13.33
CA TRP A 365 -5.60 1.81 -13.72
C TRP A 365 -5.29 1.34 -15.16
N ALA A 366 -6.27 0.80 -15.86
CA ALA A 366 -6.18 0.37 -17.26
C ALA A 366 -6.54 1.50 -18.24
#